data_7962e2b12276e5d56c5859c4c50872f0
#
_entry.id   7962e2b12276e5d56c5859c4c50872f0
#
_cell.length_a   1.000
_cell.length_b   1.000
_cell.length_c   1.000
_cell.angle_alpha   90.00
_cell.angle_beta   90.00
_cell.angle_gamma   90.00
#
_symmetry.space_group_name_H-M   'P 1'
#
loop_
_entity.id
_entity.type
_entity.pdbx_description
1 polymer ?
#
loop_
_entity_poly.entity_id
_entity_poly.type
_entity_poly.pdbx_seq_one_letter_code
_entity_poly.pdbx_strand_id
1 'polypeptide(L)'
;MTESDALAQVANLPGVPDAVDDARTAVDRLLGHRILRRRSAEVSTEAALRGARASAALEGSPVTLEELRGMESPADPVVHGALRVSAELGTLTETWRKAPRQVLARLHVLAAADAVDGAELGRPRTSDQPVQDALDLGEPPSPAEAARRLELLSNLLTAPTQAPALVVAAIVHGELLSLRPFGWGGGIVARAALRLTLV
;
A
#
# COMPACT_ATOMS: atom_id res chain seq x y z
N MET A 1 22.49 -13.74 -21.31
CA MET A 1 22.59 -12.42 -20.68
C MET A 1 21.70 -12.47 -19.46
N THR A 2 22.29 -12.49 -18.28
CA THR A 2 21.52 -12.38 -17.01
C THR A 2 20.87 -11.02 -16.99
N GLU A 3 19.55 -11.00 -17.02
CA GLU A 3 18.78 -9.77 -16.84
C GLU A 3 19.20 -9.15 -15.51
N SER A 4 19.64 -7.90 -15.53
CA SER A 4 20.15 -7.22 -14.34
C SER A 4 19.02 -7.02 -13.34
N ASP A 5 19.15 -7.52 -12.11
CA ASP A 5 18.19 -7.29 -11.02
C ASP A 5 18.18 -5.81 -10.63
N ALA A 6 17.26 -5.06 -11.23
CA ALA A 6 17.12 -3.62 -11.03
C ALA A 6 16.78 -3.26 -9.57
N LEU A 7 16.02 -4.12 -8.87
CA LEU A 7 15.67 -3.91 -7.47
C LEU A 7 16.90 -4.08 -6.56
N ALA A 8 17.75 -5.07 -6.86
CA ALA A 8 19.01 -5.26 -6.14
C ALA A 8 19.99 -4.10 -6.35
N GLN A 9 19.95 -3.44 -7.50
CA GLN A 9 20.77 -2.23 -7.71
C GLN A 9 20.35 -1.09 -6.78
N VAL A 10 19.05 -0.87 -6.59
CA VAL A 10 18.55 0.13 -5.64
C VAL A 10 18.95 -0.23 -4.21
N ALA A 11 18.92 -1.52 -3.86
CA ALA A 11 19.33 -1.98 -2.53
C ALA A 11 20.79 -1.70 -2.21
N ASN A 12 21.63 -1.52 -3.22
CA ASN A 12 23.07 -1.24 -3.08
C ASN A 12 23.42 0.27 -3.13
N LEU A 13 22.44 1.16 -3.20
CA LEU A 13 22.69 2.61 -3.14
C LEU A 13 23.27 2.99 -1.77
N PRO A 14 24.13 4.05 -1.72
CA PRO A 14 24.73 4.51 -0.47
C PRO A 14 23.70 4.77 0.63
N GLY A 15 23.92 4.20 1.81
CA GLY A 15 23.07 4.34 2.98
C GLY A 15 21.85 3.37 3.02
N VAL A 16 21.49 2.73 1.90
CA VAL A 16 20.36 1.79 1.88
C VAL A 16 20.66 0.51 2.67
N PRO A 17 21.83 -0.14 2.54
CA PRO A 17 22.15 -1.33 3.33
C PRO A 17 22.07 -1.07 4.84
N ASP A 18 22.65 0.02 5.31
CA ASP A 18 22.66 0.38 6.73
C ASP A 18 21.22 0.62 7.24
N ALA A 19 20.40 1.34 6.48
CA ALA A 19 18.99 1.56 6.83
C ALA A 19 18.17 0.26 6.86
N VAL A 20 18.45 -0.69 5.96
CA VAL A 20 17.80 -2.01 5.97
C VAL A 20 18.18 -2.80 7.20
N ASP A 21 19.46 -2.80 7.59
CA ASP A 21 19.94 -3.53 8.78
C ASP A 21 19.41 -2.92 10.08
N ASP A 22 19.35 -1.59 10.18
CA ASP A 22 18.73 -0.88 11.31
C ASP A 22 17.24 -1.23 11.44
N ALA A 23 16.51 -1.20 10.33
CA ALA A 23 15.09 -1.55 10.31
C ALA A 23 14.87 -3.01 10.70
N ARG A 24 15.66 -3.94 10.17
CA ARG A 24 15.61 -5.36 10.52
C ARG A 24 15.85 -5.57 12.02
N THR A 25 16.88 -4.93 12.56
CA THR A 25 17.20 -4.99 14.00
C THR A 25 16.04 -4.47 14.85
N ALA A 26 15.39 -3.39 14.44
CA ALA A 26 14.24 -2.84 15.15
C ALA A 26 13.02 -3.78 15.11
N VAL A 27 12.74 -4.40 13.97
CA VAL A 27 11.66 -5.38 13.78
C VAL A 27 11.92 -6.63 14.63
N ASP A 28 13.14 -7.18 14.62
CA ASP A 28 13.51 -8.38 15.41
C ASP A 28 13.33 -8.12 16.90
N ARG A 29 13.73 -6.94 17.38
CA ARG A 29 13.50 -6.50 18.77
C ARG A 29 12.01 -6.44 19.10
N LEU A 30 11.19 -5.90 18.21
CA LEU A 30 9.73 -5.80 18.36
C LEU A 30 9.10 -7.20 18.41
N LEU A 31 9.44 -8.07 17.46
CA LEU A 31 8.91 -9.45 17.38
C LEU A 31 9.33 -10.29 18.60
N GLY A 32 10.52 -10.04 19.17
CA GLY A 32 10.99 -10.63 20.40
C GLY A 32 10.23 -10.18 21.66
N HIS A 33 9.39 -9.14 21.58
CA HIS A 33 8.74 -8.58 22.76
C HIS A 33 7.68 -9.54 23.34
N ARG A 34 7.70 -9.73 24.66
CA ARG A 34 6.84 -10.70 25.37
C ARG A 34 5.33 -10.51 25.14
N ILE A 35 4.89 -9.27 24.93
CA ILE A 35 3.47 -8.95 24.70
C ILE A 35 3.02 -9.50 23.35
N LEU A 36 3.82 -9.34 22.28
CA LEU A 36 3.50 -9.90 20.97
C LEU A 36 3.39 -11.43 21.00
N ARG A 37 4.21 -12.10 21.78
CA ARG A 37 4.11 -13.56 21.93
C ARG A 37 2.88 -14.04 22.71
N ARG A 38 2.35 -13.21 23.64
CA ARG A 38 1.22 -13.59 24.51
C ARG A 38 -0.13 -13.06 24.05
N ARG A 39 -0.15 -11.93 23.36
CA ARG A 39 -1.37 -11.21 22.97
C ARG A 39 -1.32 -10.75 21.51
N SER A 40 -0.75 -11.56 20.62
CA SER A 40 -0.53 -11.19 19.20
C SER A 40 -1.83 -10.79 18.50
N ALA A 41 -2.91 -11.53 18.69
CA ALA A 41 -4.20 -11.24 18.06
C ALA A 41 -4.76 -9.85 18.44
N GLU A 42 -4.76 -9.53 19.74
CA GLU A 42 -5.23 -8.24 20.23
C GLU A 42 -4.36 -7.09 19.72
N VAL A 43 -3.01 -7.27 19.76
CA VAL A 43 -2.08 -6.25 19.26
C VAL A 43 -2.24 -6.06 17.76
N SER A 44 -2.42 -7.14 17.00
CA SER A 44 -2.62 -7.08 15.55
C SER A 44 -3.93 -6.38 15.19
N THR A 45 -5.02 -6.67 15.90
CA THR A 45 -6.31 -6.00 15.69
C THR A 45 -6.23 -4.50 15.98
N GLU A 46 -5.63 -4.12 17.10
CA GLU A 46 -5.45 -2.71 17.45
C GLU A 46 -4.51 -2.01 16.47
N ALA A 47 -3.42 -2.66 16.04
CA ALA A 47 -2.50 -2.12 15.03
C ALA A 47 -3.19 -1.94 13.68
N ALA A 48 -4.06 -2.87 13.28
CA ALA A 48 -4.84 -2.77 12.05
C ALA A 48 -5.80 -1.58 12.07
N LEU A 49 -6.52 -1.38 13.20
CA LEU A 49 -7.42 -0.24 13.39
C LEU A 49 -6.66 1.10 13.34
N ARG A 50 -5.57 1.20 14.09
CA ARG A 50 -4.69 2.39 14.08
C ARG A 50 -4.11 2.68 12.71
N GLY A 51 -3.67 1.64 12.01
CA GLY A 51 -3.12 1.74 10.66
C GLY A 51 -4.16 2.21 9.64
N ALA A 52 -5.39 1.68 9.71
CA ALA A 52 -6.49 2.12 8.86
C ALA A 52 -6.83 3.60 9.11
N ARG A 53 -6.99 3.99 10.38
CA ARG A 53 -7.23 5.39 10.76
C ARG A 53 -6.10 6.32 10.30
N ALA A 54 -4.85 5.95 10.53
CA ALA A 54 -3.70 6.75 10.09
C ALA A 54 -3.64 6.87 8.56
N SER A 55 -3.97 5.78 7.83
CA SER A 55 -4.07 5.80 6.38
C SER A 55 -5.16 6.75 5.90
N ALA A 56 -6.33 6.76 6.55
CA ALA A 56 -7.41 7.69 6.23
C ALA A 56 -7.03 9.15 6.53
N ALA A 57 -6.33 9.40 7.64
CA ALA A 57 -5.85 10.74 7.97
C ALA A 57 -4.88 11.31 6.93
N LEU A 58 -4.02 10.48 6.33
CA LEU A 58 -3.13 10.88 5.22
C LEU A 58 -3.90 11.21 3.92
N GLU A 59 -5.14 10.75 3.81
CA GLU A 59 -6.05 11.14 2.72
C GLU A 59 -6.96 12.33 3.10
N GLY A 60 -6.70 12.97 4.25
CA GLY A 60 -7.41 14.16 4.70
C GLY A 60 -8.61 13.90 5.62
N SER A 61 -8.89 12.66 6.04
CA SER A 61 -9.96 12.38 6.99
C SER A 61 -9.66 12.94 8.38
N PRO A 62 -10.56 13.72 8.99
CA PRO A 62 -10.36 14.28 10.33
C PRO A 62 -10.70 13.30 11.45
N VAL A 63 -11.30 12.14 11.15
CA VAL A 63 -11.80 11.18 12.14
C VAL A 63 -10.70 10.73 13.09
N THR A 64 -10.91 10.89 14.40
CA THR A 64 -9.97 10.46 15.44
C THR A 64 -10.11 8.96 15.73
N LEU A 65 -9.10 8.40 16.41
CA LEU A 65 -9.14 7.00 16.81
C LEU A 65 -10.23 6.74 17.87
N GLU A 66 -10.51 7.71 18.73
CA GLU A 66 -11.52 7.61 19.78
C GLU A 66 -12.93 7.60 19.18
N GLU A 67 -13.21 8.53 18.28
CA GLU A 67 -14.46 8.54 17.52
C GLU A 67 -14.67 7.22 16.78
N LEU A 68 -13.63 6.74 16.07
CA LEU A 68 -13.70 5.49 15.32
C LEU A 68 -14.05 4.28 16.20
N ARG A 69 -13.55 4.22 17.44
CA ARG A 69 -13.87 3.15 18.39
C ARG A 69 -15.31 3.22 18.90
N GLY A 70 -15.90 4.40 18.95
CA GLY A 70 -17.27 4.64 19.38
C GLY A 70 -18.33 4.49 18.27
N MET A 71 -17.92 4.38 17.01
CA MET A 71 -18.84 4.30 15.87
C MET A 71 -19.22 2.84 15.56
N GLU A 72 -20.50 2.59 15.31
CA GLU A 72 -20.95 1.31 14.72
C GLU A 72 -20.53 1.21 13.24
N SER A 73 -20.62 2.33 12.50
CA SER A 73 -20.19 2.42 11.10
C SER A 73 -19.69 3.83 10.79
N PRO A 74 -18.48 3.98 10.24
CA PRO A 74 -18.00 5.29 9.81
C PRO A 74 -18.83 5.84 8.65
N ALA A 75 -19.25 7.11 8.74
CA ALA A 75 -19.90 7.79 7.63
C ALA A 75 -18.88 8.29 6.57
N ASP A 76 -17.62 8.45 6.96
CA ASP A 76 -16.54 8.92 6.09
C ASP A 76 -16.09 7.78 5.13
N PRO A 77 -16.28 7.93 3.80
CA PRO A 77 -15.91 6.91 2.82
C PRO A 77 -14.41 6.58 2.84
N VAL A 78 -13.56 7.54 3.19
CA VAL A 78 -12.10 7.34 3.30
C VAL A 78 -11.78 6.37 4.44
N VAL A 79 -12.37 6.58 5.61
CA VAL A 79 -12.21 5.71 6.78
C VAL A 79 -12.76 4.32 6.49
N HIS A 80 -13.97 4.27 5.93
CA HIS A 80 -14.63 3.00 5.59
C HIS A 80 -13.80 2.18 4.60
N GLY A 81 -13.30 2.83 3.55
CA GLY A 81 -12.40 2.21 2.57
C GLY A 81 -11.10 1.70 3.20
N ALA A 82 -10.45 2.49 4.05
CA ALA A 82 -9.23 2.10 4.74
C ALA A 82 -9.43 0.89 5.68
N LEU A 83 -10.57 0.82 6.37
CA LEU A 83 -10.94 -0.32 7.22
C LEU A 83 -11.18 -1.59 6.40
N ARG A 84 -11.94 -1.52 5.28
CA ARG A 84 -12.17 -2.67 4.39
C ARG A 84 -10.85 -3.21 3.83
N VAL A 85 -9.97 -2.33 3.37
CA VAL A 85 -8.64 -2.70 2.89
C VAL A 85 -7.84 -3.39 4.00
N SER A 86 -7.81 -2.82 5.21
CA SER A 86 -7.08 -3.39 6.34
C SER A 86 -7.57 -4.79 6.73
N ALA A 87 -8.88 -5.03 6.67
CA ALA A 87 -9.49 -6.32 6.98
C ALA A 87 -9.14 -7.41 5.96
N GLU A 88 -8.99 -7.04 4.68
CA GLU A 88 -8.76 -8.01 3.60
C GLU A 88 -7.27 -8.31 3.34
N LEU A 89 -6.33 -7.55 3.87
CA LEU A 89 -4.91 -7.66 3.54
C LEU A 89 -4.37 -9.10 3.69
N GLY A 90 -4.70 -9.77 4.78
CA GLY A 90 -4.20 -11.13 5.04
C GLY A 90 -4.61 -12.15 3.97
N THR A 91 -5.77 -11.99 3.36
CA THR A 91 -6.28 -12.90 2.32
C THR A 91 -5.65 -12.66 0.96
N LEU A 92 -5.04 -11.50 0.74
CA LEU A 92 -4.49 -11.07 -0.54
C LEU A 92 -3.00 -11.41 -0.72
N THR A 93 -2.31 -11.84 0.32
CA THR A 93 -0.84 -12.07 0.32
C THR A 93 -0.39 -13.05 -0.77
N GLU A 94 -1.04 -14.20 -0.87
CA GLU A 94 -0.67 -15.21 -1.88
C GLU A 94 -0.95 -14.76 -3.31
N THR A 95 -2.04 -14.01 -3.51
CA THR A 95 -2.39 -13.46 -4.83
C THR A 95 -1.44 -12.32 -5.20
N TRP A 96 -1.00 -11.52 -4.22
CA TRP A 96 -0.03 -10.43 -4.42
C TRP A 96 1.25 -10.93 -5.08
N ARG A 97 1.78 -12.05 -4.61
CA ARG A 97 3.01 -12.65 -5.14
C ARG A 97 2.90 -13.14 -6.59
N LYS A 98 1.70 -13.44 -7.07
CA LYS A 98 1.45 -14.05 -8.38
C LYS A 98 0.81 -13.10 -9.39
N ALA A 99 -0.06 -12.23 -8.92
CA ALA A 99 -0.89 -11.36 -9.75
C ALA A 99 -1.11 -9.98 -9.10
N PRO A 100 -0.02 -9.17 -8.91
CA PRO A 100 -0.10 -7.91 -8.19
C PRO A 100 -1.11 -6.92 -8.80
N ARG A 101 -1.26 -6.87 -10.13
CA ARG A 101 -2.27 -6.02 -10.78
C ARG A 101 -3.70 -6.37 -10.38
N GLN A 102 -4.01 -7.66 -10.24
CA GLN A 102 -5.32 -8.09 -9.78
C GLN A 102 -5.58 -7.64 -8.34
N VAL A 103 -4.56 -7.74 -7.48
CA VAL A 103 -4.66 -7.27 -6.10
C VAL A 103 -4.81 -5.76 -6.03
N LEU A 104 -4.06 -4.98 -6.83
CA LEU A 104 -4.22 -3.53 -6.89
C LEU A 104 -5.65 -3.14 -7.28
N ALA A 105 -6.23 -3.79 -8.29
CA ALA A 105 -7.63 -3.59 -8.65
C ALA A 105 -8.59 -3.92 -7.49
N ARG A 106 -8.36 -5.04 -6.79
CA ARG A 106 -9.17 -5.42 -5.61
C ARG A 106 -9.03 -4.41 -4.47
N LEU A 107 -7.81 -3.96 -4.17
CA LEU A 107 -7.55 -2.94 -3.16
C LEU A 107 -8.28 -1.62 -3.48
N HIS A 108 -8.30 -1.22 -4.76
CA HIS A 108 -9.04 -0.04 -5.17
C HIS A 108 -10.56 -0.23 -5.02
N VAL A 109 -11.10 -1.39 -5.38
CA VAL A 109 -12.53 -1.70 -5.14
C VAL A 109 -12.87 -1.55 -3.65
N LEU A 110 -12.05 -2.10 -2.77
CA LEU A 110 -12.25 -2.01 -1.31
C LEU A 110 -12.14 -0.58 -0.79
N ALA A 111 -11.15 0.17 -1.28
CA ALA A 111 -10.90 1.53 -0.84
C ALA A 111 -12.01 2.50 -1.30
N ALA A 112 -12.46 2.38 -2.55
CA ALA A 112 -13.23 3.40 -3.25
C ALA A 112 -14.74 3.10 -3.39
N ALA A 113 -15.23 1.96 -2.87
CA ALA A 113 -16.61 1.48 -3.10
C ALA A 113 -17.71 2.51 -2.75
N ASP A 114 -17.46 3.40 -1.79
CA ASP A 114 -18.43 4.42 -1.36
C ASP A 114 -18.10 5.82 -1.90
N ALA A 115 -17.10 5.94 -2.77
CA ALA A 115 -16.56 7.24 -3.19
C ALA A 115 -16.56 7.47 -4.70
N VAL A 116 -16.61 6.41 -5.51
CA VAL A 116 -16.60 6.49 -6.98
C VAL A 116 -17.66 5.60 -7.60
N ASP A 117 -18.00 5.86 -8.85
CA ASP A 117 -18.97 5.06 -9.59
C ASP A 117 -18.47 3.63 -9.84
N GLY A 118 -19.39 2.68 -9.87
CA GLY A 118 -19.08 1.25 -10.08
C GLY A 118 -18.29 0.98 -11.37
N ALA A 119 -18.44 1.83 -12.38
CA ALA A 119 -17.69 1.74 -13.63
C ALA A 119 -16.18 2.04 -13.47
N GLU A 120 -15.79 2.80 -12.44
CA GLU A 120 -14.40 3.17 -12.17
C GLU A 120 -13.70 2.21 -11.19
N LEU A 121 -14.48 1.44 -10.44
CA LEU A 121 -13.96 0.55 -9.40
C LEU A 121 -12.99 -0.49 -9.97
N GLY A 122 -11.79 -0.53 -9.42
CA GLY A 122 -10.73 -1.47 -9.80
C GLY A 122 -10.09 -1.21 -11.15
N ARG A 123 -10.44 -0.13 -11.83
CA ARG A 123 -9.93 0.21 -13.16
C ARG A 123 -8.95 1.38 -13.08
N PRO A 124 -7.75 1.24 -13.64
CA PRO A 124 -6.85 2.37 -13.81
C PRO A 124 -7.50 3.45 -14.67
N ARG A 125 -7.19 4.72 -14.38
CA ARG A 125 -7.66 5.87 -15.16
C ARG A 125 -7.23 5.77 -16.63
N THR A 126 -8.10 6.20 -17.52
CA THR A 126 -7.88 6.19 -18.97
C THR A 126 -7.88 7.59 -19.58
N SER A 127 -8.15 8.61 -18.79
CA SER A 127 -8.19 10.02 -19.20
C SER A 127 -7.41 10.90 -18.23
N ASP A 128 -7.06 12.11 -18.63
CA ASP A 128 -6.34 13.11 -17.83
C ASP A 128 -7.27 13.87 -16.86
N GLN A 129 -8.28 13.17 -16.31
CA GLN A 129 -9.14 13.75 -15.28
C GLN A 129 -8.34 14.00 -13.99
N PRO A 130 -8.74 15.00 -13.19
CA PRO A 130 -8.12 15.26 -11.90
C PRO A 130 -8.10 14.01 -11.03
N VAL A 131 -6.98 13.76 -10.40
CA VAL A 131 -6.82 12.68 -9.41
C VAL A 131 -6.73 13.28 -8.02
N GLN A 132 -7.20 12.53 -7.02
CA GLN A 132 -7.03 12.92 -5.63
C GLN A 132 -5.53 13.00 -5.30
N ASP A 133 -5.10 14.13 -4.77
CA ASP A 133 -3.71 14.40 -4.36
C ASP A 133 -3.67 14.98 -2.94
N ALA A 134 -3.91 14.14 -1.96
CA ALA A 134 -3.89 14.52 -0.55
C ALA A 134 -2.48 14.86 -0.02
N LEU A 135 -1.43 14.49 -0.77
CA LEU A 135 -0.04 14.68 -0.39
C LEU A 135 0.67 15.80 -1.18
N ASP A 136 -0.05 16.48 -2.08
CA ASP A 136 0.49 17.55 -2.93
C ASP A 136 1.74 17.10 -3.72
N LEU A 137 1.63 15.96 -4.39
CA LEU A 137 2.71 15.35 -5.18
C LEU A 137 2.86 15.96 -6.58
N GLY A 138 2.01 16.93 -6.92
CA GLY A 138 1.99 17.59 -8.21
C GLY A 138 1.28 16.80 -9.31
N GLU A 139 1.51 17.13 -10.57
CA GLU A 139 0.82 16.53 -11.70
C GLU A 139 1.20 15.06 -11.90
N PRO A 140 0.22 14.12 -12.02
CA PRO A 140 0.50 12.74 -12.29
C PRO A 140 0.96 12.51 -13.73
N PRO A 141 1.69 11.43 -14.05
CA PRO A 141 1.98 11.07 -15.43
C PRO A 141 0.71 10.80 -16.22
N SER A 142 0.79 10.85 -17.56
CA SER A 142 -0.35 10.52 -18.42
C SER A 142 -0.89 9.10 -18.12
N PRO A 143 -2.17 8.82 -18.40
CA PRO A 143 -2.74 7.49 -18.21
C PRO A 143 -1.97 6.38 -18.91
N ALA A 144 -1.49 6.64 -20.13
CA ALA A 144 -0.71 5.69 -20.90
C ALA A 144 0.65 5.39 -20.24
N GLU A 145 1.34 6.40 -19.73
CA GLU A 145 2.59 6.24 -19.00
C GLU A 145 2.36 5.54 -17.66
N ALA A 146 1.30 5.89 -16.93
CA ALA A 146 0.93 5.23 -15.69
C ALA A 146 0.64 3.73 -15.93
N ALA A 147 -0.10 3.39 -16.98
CA ALA A 147 -0.38 1.99 -17.33
C ALA A 147 0.89 1.21 -17.68
N ARG A 148 1.78 1.79 -18.49
CA ARG A 148 3.06 1.18 -18.87
C ARG A 148 3.95 0.91 -17.63
N ARG A 149 4.09 1.90 -16.75
CA ARG A 149 4.91 1.76 -15.54
C ARG A 149 4.29 0.79 -14.53
N LEU A 150 2.96 0.77 -14.42
CA LEU A 150 2.26 -0.22 -13.59
C LEU A 150 2.49 -1.66 -14.08
N GLU A 151 2.56 -1.86 -15.40
CA GLU A 151 2.91 -3.15 -15.97
C GLU A 151 4.36 -3.53 -15.65
N LEU A 152 5.31 -2.61 -15.81
CA LEU A 152 6.71 -2.83 -15.45
C LEU A 152 6.87 -3.17 -13.96
N LEU A 153 6.20 -2.43 -13.07
CA LEU A 153 6.20 -2.71 -11.64
C LEU A 153 5.68 -4.13 -11.37
N SER A 154 4.59 -4.51 -12.01
CA SER A 154 4.01 -5.85 -11.85
C SER A 154 4.97 -6.96 -12.29
N ASN A 155 5.67 -6.76 -13.42
CA ASN A 155 6.66 -7.71 -13.91
C ASN A 155 7.87 -7.82 -12.95
N LEU A 156 8.34 -6.70 -12.41
CA LEU A 156 9.41 -6.68 -11.40
C LEU A 156 9.01 -7.43 -10.11
N LEU A 157 7.75 -7.28 -9.67
CA LEU A 157 7.26 -7.93 -8.46
C LEU A 157 7.08 -9.44 -8.59
N THR A 158 6.90 -9.94 -9.82
CA THR A 158 6.76 -11.39 -10.10
C THR A 158 8.09 -12.04 -10.51
N ALA A 159 9.10 -11.25 -10.80
CA ALA A 159 10.45 -11.74 -11.12
C ALA A 159 11.23 -12.07 -9.85
N PRO A 160 12.18 -13.03 -9.92
CA PRO A 160 13.11 -13.27 -8.82
C PRO A 160 13.99 -12.04 -8.55
N THR A 161 14.18 -11.70 -7.28
CA THR A 161 15.07 -10.62 -6.85
C THR A 161 15.85 -10.99 -5.60
N GLN A 162 17.06 -10.42 -5.47
CA GLN A 162 17.89 -10.47 -4.25
C GLN A 162 17.69 -9.22 -3.37
N ALA A 163 16.85 -8.28 -3.80
CA ALA A 163 16.57 -7.08 -3.02
C ALA A 163 15.84 -7.42 -1.71
N PRO A 164 16.21 -6.80 -0.58
CA PRO A 164 15.46 -6.92 0.67
C PRO A 164 14.00 -6.48 0.50
N ALA A 165 13.07 -7.21 1.13
CA ALA A 165 11.63 -6.90 1.04
C ALA A 165 11.31 -5.44 1.39
N LEU A 166 12.05 -4.84 2.33
CA LEU A 166 11.89 -3.44 2.72
C LEU A 166 12.17 -2.48 1.55
N VAL A 167 13.21 -2.77 0.75
CA VAL A 167 13.55 -1.97 -0.45
C VAL A 167 12.48 -2.12 -1.51
N VAL A 168 12.05 -3.36 -1.77
CA VAL A 168 10.95 -3.63 -2.71
C VAL A 168 9.67 -2.90 -2.29
N ALA A 169 9.32 -2.96 -1.00
CA ALA A 169 8.14 -2.30 -0.46
C ALA A 169 8.21 -0.76 -0.59
N ALA A 170 9.39 -0.17 -0.38
CA ALA A 170 9.60 1.26 -0.56
C ALA A 170 9.42 1.68 -2.03
N ILE A 171 9.95 0.88 -2.97
CA ILE A 171 9.78 1.11 -4.42
C ILE A 171 8.30 1.00 -4.81
N VAL A 172 7.61 -0.06 -4.38
CA VAL A 172 6.17 -0.24 -4.63
C VAL A 172 5.37 0.96 -4.16
N HIS A 173 5.62 1.41 -2.94
CA HIS A 173 4.92 2.54 -2.34
C HIS A 173 5.17 3.84 -3.11
N GLY A 174 6.44 4.18 -3.35
CA GLY A 174 6.82 5.40 -4.06
C GLY A 174 6.30 5.42 -5.50
N GLU A 175 6.39 4.28 -6.20
CA GLU A 175 5.91 4.15 -7.57
C GLU A 175 4.39 4.34 -7.65
N LEU A 176 3.61 3.66 -6.80
CA LEU A 176 2.15 3.79 -6.80
C LEU A 176 1.68 5.19 -6.41
N LEU A 177 2.35 5.87 -5.47
CA LEU A 177 2.08 7.27 -5.14
C LEU A 177 2.40 8.22 -6.30
N SER A 178 3.50 7.98 -7.02
CA SER A 178 3.88 8.76 -8.19
C SER A 178 2.92 8.54 -9.36
N LEU A 179 2.56 7.29 -9.64
CA LEU A 179 1.71 6.93 -10.77
C LEU A 179 0.25 7.37 -10.60
N ARG A 180 -0.26 7.28 -9.37
CA ARG A 180 -1.69 7.49 -9.08
C ARG A 180 -2.58 6.82 -10.15
N PRO A 181 -2.49 5.48 -10.28
CA PRO A 181 -3.16 4.76 -11.37
C PRO A 181 -4.68 4.82 -11.29
N PHE A 182 -5.22 5.17 -10.13
CA PHE A 182 -6.65 5.35 -9.88
C PHE A 182 -6.96 6.82 -9.58
N GLY A 183 -8.15 7.27 -9.92
CA GLY A 183 -8.58 8.66 -9.70
C GLY A 183 -8.78 9.01 -8.22
N TRP A 184 -9.06 8.00 -7.38
CA TRP A 184 -9.35 8.16 -5.95
C TRP A 184 -8.70 7.06 -5.11
N GLY A 185 -8.39 7.34 -3.83
CA GLY A 185 -7.90 6.36 -2.87
C GLY A 185 -6.49 5.80 -3.16
N GLY A 186 -5.74 6.45 -4.03
CA GLY A 186 -4.42 5.99 -4.46
C GLY A 186 -3.43 5.80 -3.33
N GLY A 187 -3.44 6.66 -2.31
CA GLY A 187 -2.58 6.53 -1.15
C GLY A 187 -2.95 5.34 -0.26
N ILE A 188 -4.25 5.05 -0.09
CA ILE A 188 -4.69 3.84 0.64
C ILE A 188 -4.18 2.58 -0.06
N VAL A 189 -4.33 2.52 -1.39
CA VAL A 189 -3.85 1.39 -2.21
C VAL A 189 -2.33 1.25 -2.13
N ALA A 190 -1.58 2.34 -2.24
CA ALA A 190 -0.11 2.33 -2.18
C ALA A 190 0.41 1.81 -0.83
N ARG A 191 -0.17 2.27 0.29
CA ARG A 191 0.20 1.80 1.64
C ARG A 191 -0.20 0.35 1.89
N ALA A 192 -1.32 -0.10 1.32
CA ALA A 192 -1.74 -1.49 1.37
C ALA A 192 -0.78 -2.40 0.59
N ALA A 193 -0.38 -2.01 -0.62
CA ALA A 193 0.58 -2.73 -1.45
C ALA A 193 1.96 -2.84 -0.79
N LEU A 194 2.44 -1.75 -0.15
CA LEU A 194 3.65 -1.77 0.68
C LEU A 194 3.56 -2.85 1.76
N ARG A 195 2.44 -2.88 2.52
CA ARG A 195 2.24 -3.85 3.60
C ARG A 195 2.22 -5.29 3.07
N LEU A 196 1.57 -5.55 1.93
CA LEU A 196 1.54 -6.86 1.28
C LEU A 196 2.93 -7.32 0.82
N THR A 197 3.81 -6.40 0.47
CA THR A 197 5.19 -6.71 0.07
C THR A 197 6.07 -7.11 1.25
N LEU A 198 5.73 -6.68 2.47
CA LEU A 198 6.48 -6.99 3.70
C LEU A 198 6.04 -8.30 4.40
N VAL A 199 4.95 -8.93 3.96
CA VAL A 199 4.38 -10.15 4.53
C VAL A 199 4.64 -11.35 3.63
#